data_8e3f19451d86f7da1c2f12ad04dd1a7d
#
_entry.id   8e3f19451d86f7da1c2f12ad04dd1a7d
#
_cell.length_a   1.000
_cell.length_b   1.000
_cell.length_c   1.000
_cell.angle_alpha   90.00
_cell.angle_beta   90.00
_cell.angle_gamma   90.00
#
_symmetry.space_group_name_H-M   'P 1'
#
loop_
_entity.id
_entity.type
_entity.pdbx_description
1 polymer ?
#
loop_
_entity_poly.entity_id
_entity_poly.type
_entity_poly.pdbx_seq_one_letter_code
_entity_poly.pdbx_strand_id
1 'polypeptide(L)'
;MQTTTPPSSGEQLWKQCLQIIAGSCDPQTLQRWFAPIRPLGIETREDEQGRFKALVLEVPSKAFYEELVRTYETLLVRAQNEILSPQGLEIYLTPTQTAQPAPQPKLARTQDYTSHLSADLRFETFYESACNREALRIAEATAARPGQAPLNFIFIYGPSGVGKTHLSQAIGQRAMELHPTMRVCYVSSSKFEAQFVRDSLMRGPERGMFVDFYQQMDMLIIDDIQGLIGKTKTQQAFFDIFNHLYLLGKQIIVTCDVPPVDLKGMETRIMTRIQSAMMLRIDRPDLELRRKILQRRVADSGVELGEECVEFIAESMQDNVRQLEGAIRTIITHSQFSDHGAVDLEATRRIVGGTVSIERREVTPESILDTVCSVFGVEKAQLRTPSRKAVLALPRQVTMYLVKKHTSASYNTIAQLLNRNDHTTIMHGCKAIEGRLSLEPALKERIEQVEATLFA
;
A
#
# COMPACT_ATOMS: atom_id res chain seq x y z
N MET A 1 -20.39 27.96 -33.49
CA MET A 1 -19.33 28.02 -34.50
C MET A 1 -18.02 28.01 -33.78
N GLN A 2 -17.39 26.84 -33.70
CA GLN A 2 -16.03 26.68 -33.13
C GLN A 2 -15.07 27.05 -34.25
N THR A 3 -14.29 28.09 -34.03
CA THR A 3 -13.19 28.49 -34.91
C THR A 3 -12.04 27.49 -34.71
N THR A 4 -11.95 26.51 -35.59
CA THR A 4 -10.78 25.65 -35.72
C THR A 4 -9.67 26.48 -36.35
N THR A 5 -8.68 26.88 -35.55
CA THR A 5 -7.39 27.39 -36.04
C THR A 5 -6.76 26.33 -36.95
N PRO A 6 -6.24 26.67 -38.15
CA PRO A 6 -5.61 25.69 -39.00
C PRO A 6 -4.39 25.08 -38.27
N PRO A 7 -4.14 23.74 -38.38
CA PRO A 7 -3.04 23.09 -37.71
C PRO A 7 -1.71 23.72 -38.11
N SER A 8 -0.82 23.94 -37.13
CA SER A 8 0.53 24.43 -37.40
C SER A 8 1.29 23.48 -38.35
N SER A 9 2.25 23.98 -39.12
CA SER A 9 3.05 23.13 -40.02
C SER A 9 3.73 21.97 -39.28
N GLY A 10 4.08 22.16 -38.01
CA GLY A 10 4.66 21.12 -37.14
C GLY A 10 3.66 20.00 -36.80
N GLU A 11 2.37 20.33 -36.54
CA GLU A 11 1.34 19.34 -36.28
C GLU A 11 1.04 18.47 -37.51
N GLN A 12 1.08 19.06 -38.71
CA GLN A 12 0.88 18.31 -39.96
C GLN A 12 2.03 17.33 -40.20
N LEU A 13 3.26 17.76 -40.00
CA LEU A 13 4.46 16.89 -40.13
C LEU A 13 4.47 15.76 -39.10
N TRP A 14 4.11 16.05 -37.86
CA TRP A 14 4.02 15.00 -36.85
C TRP A 14 2.92 13.97 -37.17
N LYS A 15 1.77 14.38 -37.68
CA LYS A 15 0.73 13.45 -38.15
C LYS A 15 1.23 12.54 -39.27
N GLN A 16 2.05 13.03 -40.21
CA GLN A 16 2.65 12.21 -41.25
C GLN A 16 3.65 11.20 -40.69
N CYS A 17 4.47 11.62 -39.74
CA CYS A 17 5.37 10.71 -39.00
C CYS A 17 4.60 9.61 -38.27
N LEU A 18 3.49 9.96 -37.61
CA LEU A 18 2.62 8.98 -36.92
C LEU A 18 2.01 7.96 -37.88
N GLN A 19 1.68 8.33 -39.14
CA GLN A 19 1.20 7.37 -40.14
C GLN A 19 2.25 6.31 -40.49
N ILE A 20 3.51 6.70 -40.61
CA ILE A 20 4.62 5.76 -40.84
C ILE A 20 4.84 4.84 -39.65
N ILE A 21 4.85 5.42 -38.44
CA ILE A 21 5.01 4.67 -37.19
C ILE A 21 3.85 3.67 -37.01
N ALA A 22 2.61 4.08 -37.30
CA ALA A 22 1.42 3.23 -37.18
C ALA A 22 1.46 2.03 -38.16
N GLY A 23 2.09 2.18 -39.30
CA GLY A 23 2.32 1.05 -40.25
C GLY A 23 3.35 0.02 -39.77
N SER A 24 4.09 0.32 -38.68
CA SER A 24 5.22 -0.49 -38.22
C SER A 24 5.08 -0.97 -36.76
N CYS A 25 4.01 -0.61 -36.07
CA CYS A 25 3.72 -1.04 -34.68
C CYS A 25 2.22 -1.33 -34.48
N ASP A 26 1.90 -2.05 -33.42
CA ASP A 26 0.51 -2.35 -33.06
C ASP A 26 -0.22 -1.09 -32.52
N PRO A 27 -1.56 -1.05 -32.58
CA PRO A 27 -2.33 0.10 -32.14
C PRO A 27 -2.16 0.45 -30.65
N GLN A 28 -1.87 -0.52 -29.80
CA GLN A 28 -1.64 -0.28 -28.36
C GLN A 28 -0.31 0.42 -28.13
N THR A 29 0.73 0.01 -28.83
CA THR A 29 2.05 0.67 -28.82
C THR A 29 1.94 2.11 -29.32
N LEU A 30 1.21 2.33 -30.42
CA LEU A 30 1.00 3.68 -30.95
C LEU A 30 0.31 4.59 -29.94
N GLN A 31 -0.78 4.11 -29.31
CA GLN A 31 -1.54 4.88 -28.34
C GLN A 31 -0.72 5.13 -27.06
N ARG A 32 0.06 4.17 -26.62
CA ARG A 32 0.83 4.25 -25.38
C ARG A 32 2.05 5.17 -25.49
N TRP A 33 2.79 5.08 -26.60
CA TRP A 33 4.10 5.68 -26.71
C TRP A 33 4.15 6.92 -27.60
N PHE A 34 3.29 7.02 -28.61
CA PHE A 34 3.34 8.10 -29.60
C PHE A 34 2.17 9.10 -29.47
N ALA A 35 1.01 8.67 -28.99
CA ALA A 35 -0.12 9.56 -28.77
C ALA A 35 0.13 10.64 -27.68
N PRO A 36 0.91 10.39 -26.61
CA PRO A 36 1.21 11.42 -25.61
C PRO A 36 2.19 12.50 -26.07
N ILE A 37 2.88 12.30 -27.21
CA ILE A 37 3.87 13.24 -27.74
C ILE A 37 3.18 14.44 -28.38
N ARG A 38 3.62 15.65 -28.04
CA ARG A 38 3.05 16.90 -28.56
C ARG A 38 4.05 17.64 -29.45
N PRO A 39 3.66 17.99 -30.69
CA PRO A 39 4.47 18.89 -31.49
C PRO A 39 4.36 20.32 -30.98
N LEU A 40 5.49 20.93 -30.63
CA LEU A 40 5.58 22.34 -30.23
C LEU A 40 5.77 23.26 -31.44
N GLY A 41 6.42 22.77 -32.49
CA GLY A 41 6.66 23.53 -33.71
C GLY A 41 8.01 23.22 -34.34
N ILE A 42 8.40 24.05 -35.32
CA ILE A 42 9.71 23.95 -35.98
C ILE A 42 10.60 25.05 -35.44
N GLU A 43 11.75 24.66 -34.88
CA GLU A 43 12.73 25.61 -34.31
C GLU A 43 14.12 25.36 -34.88
N THR A 44 14.97 26.38 -34.83
CA THR A 44 16.38 26.23 -35.11
C THR A 44 17.09 25.92 -33.79
N ARG A 45 17.81 24.81 -33.76
CA ARG A 45 18.61 24.35 -32.61
C ARG A 45 20.10 24.39 -32.97
N GLU A 46 20.94 24.36 -31.95
CA GLU A 46 22.40 24.36 -32.10
C GLU A 46 22.97 23.23 -31.25
N ASP A 47 23.84 22.41 -31.86
CA ASP A 47 24.60 21.34 -31.19
C ASP A 47 26.09 21.45 -31.51
N GLU A 48 26.87 20.44 -31.11
CA GLU A 48 28.33 20.39 -31.36
C GLU A 48 28.70 20.34 -32.86
N GLN A 49 27.74 20.01 -33.75
CA GLN A 49 27.93 19.90 -35.20
C GLN A 49 27.47 21.17 -35.95
N GLY A 50 26.75 22.08 -35.27
CA GLY A 50 26.27 23.33 -35.82
C GLY A 50 24.81 23.61 -35.66
N ARG A 51 24.25 24.51 -36.50
CA ARG A 51 22.83 24.87 -36.46
C ARG A 51 22.01 24.00 -37.38
N PHE A 52 20.94 23.42 -36.84
CA PHE A 52 19.98 22.62 -37.59
C PHE A 52 18.55 23.00 -37.31
N LYS A 53 17.61 22.70 -38.21
CA LYS A 53 16.19 22.89 -38.01
C LYS A 53 15.58 21.60 -37.47
N ALA A 54 14.79 21.70 -36.40
CA ALA A 54 14.17 20.56 -35.77
C ALA A 54 12.65 20.74 -35.61
N LEU A 55 11.93 19.64 -35.80
CA LEU A 55 10.58 19.49 -35.31
C LEU A 55 10.67 19.16 -33.82
N VAL A 56 10.32 20.14 -32.98
CA VAL A 56 10.39 20.00 -31.54
C VAL A 56 9.12 19.28 -31.05
N LEU A 57 9.34 18.18 -30.39
CA LEU A 57 8.30 17.29 -29.85
C LEU A 57 8.44 17.24 -28.34
N GLU A 58 7.41 17.66 -27.63
CA GLU A 58 7.36 17.54 -26.18
C GLU A 58 6.92 16.16 -25.75
N VAL A 59 7.68 15.54 -24.84
CA VAL A 59 7.36 14.24 -24.22
C VAL A 59 7.02 14.42 -22.74
N PRO A 60 6.13 13.58 -22.18
CA PRO A 60 5.54 13.79 -20.86
C PRO A 60 6.53 13.88 -19.69
N SER A 61 7.66 13.19 -19.75
CA SER A 61 8.66 13.19 -18.69
C SER A 61 10.04 12.75 -19.20
N LYS A 62 11.09 12.97 -18.40
CA LYS A 62 12.44 12.50 -18.67
C LYS A 62 12.49 10.96 -18.75
N ALA A 63 11.79 10.26 -17.86
CA ALA A 63 11.72 8.80 -17.86
C ALA A 63 11.03 8.26 -19.13
N PHE A 64 10.00 8.96 -19.59
CA PHE A 64 9.34 8.64 -20.88
C PHE A 64 10.29 8.82 -22.06
N TYR A 65 11.05 9.91 -22.08
CA TYR A 65 12.09 10.15 -23.10
C TYR A 65 13.11 9.02 -23.17
N GLU A 66 13.69 8.65 -22.03
CA GLU A 66 14.72 7.61 -21.94
C GLU A 66 14.20 6.24 -22.43
N GLU A 67 12.99 5.87 -22.06
CA GLU A 67 12.37 4.61 -22.46
C GLU A 67 11.92 4.63 -23.94
N LEU A 68 11.37 5.76 -24.42
CA LEU A 68 10.97 5.93 -25.82
C LEU A 68 12.16 5.80 -26.75
N VAL A 69 13.25 6.50 -26.46
CA VAL A 69 14.48 6.44 -27.26
C VAL A 69 15.07 5.03 -27.20
N ARG A 70 15.22 4.46 -26.00
CA ARG A 70 15.79 3.10 -25.86
C ARG A 70 15.04 2.03 -26.66
N THR A 71 13.70 2.13 -26.74
CA THR A 71 12.86 1.06 -27.27
C THR A 71 12.42 1.30 -28.72
N TYR A 72 12.21 2.57 -29.11
CA TYR A 72 11.56 2.93 -30.37
C TYR A 72 12.38 3.91 -31.21
N GLU A 73 13.68 4.08 -30.93
CA GLU A 73 14.58 4.94 -31.69
C GLU A 73 14.54 4.63 -33.22
N THR A 74 14.55 3.36 -33.58
CA THR A 74 14.48 2.93 -34.98
C THR A 74 13.22 3.39 -35.71
N LEU A 75 12.07 3.44 -35.02
CA LEU A 75 10.81 3.93 -35.59
C LEU A 75 10.83 5.46 -35.75
N LEU A 76 11.39 6.18 -34.80
CA LEU A 76 11.55 7.62 -34.87
C LEU A 76 12.52 8.03 -35.98
N VAL A 77 13.66 7.37 -36.05
CA VAL A 77 14.66 7.61 -37.13
C VAL A 77 14.08 7.29 -38.50
N ARG A 78 13.30 6.21 -38.63
CA ARG A 78 12.61 5.90 -39.88
C ARG A 78 11.63 6.99 -40.29
N ALA A 79 10.75 7.43 -39.38
CA ALA A 79 9.80 8.51 -39.63
C ALA A 79 10.52 9.82 -39.99
N GLN A 80 11.63 10.13 -39.30
CA GLN A 80 12.47 11.28 -39.62
C GLN A 80 13.03 11.20 -41.02
N ASN A 81 13.63 10.08 -41.40
CA ASN A 81 14.25 9.92 -42.71
C ASN A 81 13.23 9.98 -43.87
N GLU A 82 12.04 9.41 -43.69
CA GLU A 82 11.01 9.40 -44.75
C GLU A 82 10.26 10.75 -44.88
N ILE A 83 10.05 11.49 -43.81
CA ILE A 83 9.19 12.72 -43.81
C ILE A 83 9.98 13.99 -43.59
N LEU A 84 10.91 14.02 -42.65
CA LEU A 84 11.55 15.25 -42.16
C LEU A 84 12.88 15.54 -42.87
N SER A 85 13.73 14.53 -43.08
CA SER A 85 15.05 14.72 -43.68
C SER A 85 15.00 15.28 -45.11
N PRO A 86 14.01 14.95 -45.98
CA PRO A 86 13.85 15.60 -47.28
C PRO A 86 13.58 17.11 -47.20
N GLN A 87 13.11 17.59 -46.03
CA GLN A 87 12.83 19.02 -45.76
C GLN A 87 13.93 19.69 -44.94
N GLY A 88 15.03 18.98 -44.67
CA GLY A 88 16.15 19.47 -43.85
C GLY A 88 15.77 19.63 -42.37
N LEU A 89 14.86 18.78 -41.89
CA LEU A 89 14.37 18.81 -40.51
C LEU A 89 14.77 17.52 -39.78
N GLU A 90 15.03 17.64 -38.49
CA GLU A 90 15.30 16.54 -37.55
C GLU A 90 14.23 16.47 -36.44
N ILE A 91 14.12 15.34 -35.77
CA ILE A 91 13.29 15.22 -34.57
C ILE A 91 14.11 15.66 -33.37
N TYR A 92 13.56 16.59 -32.59
CA TYR A 92 14.11 16.99 -31.30
C TYR A 92 13.10 16.73 -30.21
N LEU A 93 13.39 15.76 -29.33
CA LEU A 93 12.54 15.41 -28.21
C LEU A 93 12.93 16.24 -26.96
N THR A 94 11.98 16.90 -26.34
CA THR A 94 12.18 17.67 -25.11
C THR A 94 11.24 17.19 -24.00
N PRO A 95 11.73 16.80 -22.82
CA PRO A 95 10.86 16.49 -21.70
C PRO A 95 10.16 17.75 -21.20
N THR A 96 8.90 17.63 -20.82
CA THR A 96 8.15 18.72 -20.20
C THR A 96 8.86 19.16 -18.91
N GLN A 97 9.25 20.44 -18.83
CA GLN A 97 9.91 21.02 -17.65
C GLN A 97 8.90 21.43 -16.56
N THR A 98 7.64 21.53 -16.89
CA THR A 98 6.54 21.87 -15.98
C THR A 98 5.44 20.84 -16.12
N ALA A 99 5.07 20.21 -15.03
CA ALA A 99 3.91 19.33 -14.96
C ALA A 99 2.61 20.15 -15.18
N GLN A 100 2.30 20.50 -16.44
CA GLN A 100 0.92 20.78 -16.82
C GLN A 100 0.32 19.47 -17.31
N PRO A 101 -0.81 19.04 -16.76
CA PRO A 101 -1.49 17.87 -17.27
C PRO A 101 -1.89 18.12 -18.73
N ALA A 102 -1.41 17.22 -19.63
CA ALA A 102 -1.80 17.24 -21.03
C ALA A 102 -3.34 17.23 -21.14
N PRO A 103 -3.98 18.04 -22.04
CA PRO A 103 -5.38 17.88 -22.31
C PRO A 103 -5.62 16.46 -22.82
N GLN A 104 -6.33 15.68 -22.02
CA GLN A 104 -6.68 14.30 -22.33
C GLN A 104 -7.56 14.29 -23.58
N PRO A 105 -7.37 13.36 -24.55
CA PRO A 105 -8.37 13.11 -25.57
C PRO A 105 -9.66 12.74 -24.85
N LYS A 106 -10.74 13.45 -25.17
CA LYS A 106 -12.10 13.13 -24.71
C LYS A 106 -12.48 11.76 -25.29
N LEU A 107 -12.11 10.69 -24.65
CA LEU A 107 -12.66 9.37 -24.91
C LEU A 107 -14.08 9.35 -24.34
N ALA A 108 -15.03 9.36 -25.28
CA ALA A 108 -16.42 9.11 -25.00
C ALA A 108 -16.58 7.68 -24.44
N ARG A 109 -16.83 7.61 -23.19
CA ARG A 109 -17.69 6.74 -22.39
C ARG A 109 -17.30 6.93 -20.94
N THR A 110 -18.08 7.71 -20.23
CA THR A 110 -18.07 7.80 -18.78
C THR A 110 -18.46 6.42 -18.22
N GLN A 111 -17.48 5.57 -17.97
CA GLN A 111 -17.66 4.62 -16.87
C GLN A 111 -17.77 5.47 -15.60
N ASP A 112 -18.74 5.17 -14.77
CA ASP A 112 -18.95 5.87 -13.50
C ASP A 112 -17.66 5.84 -12.70
N TYR A 113 -16.91 6.93 -12.80
CA TYR A 113 -15.67 7.11 -12.06
C TYR A 113 -16.02 7.50 -10.63
N THR A 114 -15.62 6.66 -9.69
CA THR A 114 -15.71 6.93 -8.26
C THR A 114 -14.30 6.93 -7.69
N SER A 115 -13.93 7.99 -7.00
CA SER A 115 -12.60 8.10 -6.36
C SER A 115 -12.38 7.08 -5.24
N HIS A 116 -13.47 6.59 -4.64
CA HIS A 116 -13.50 5.73 -3.46
C HIS A 116 -12.79 6.32 -2.22
N LEU A 117 -12.58 7.63 -2.20
CA LEU A 117 -12.03 8.33 -1.04
C LEU A 117 -13.12 8.55 0.02
N SER A 118 -12.75 8.40 1.29
CA SER A 118 -13.65 8.72 2.42
C SER A 118 -13.64 10.22 2.70
N ALA A 119 -14.82 10.82 2.83
CA ALA A 119 -14.95 12.23 3.13
C ALA A 119 -14.37 12.64 4.50
N ASP A 120 -14.24 11.68 5.42
CA ASP A 120 -13.76 11.92 6.79
C ASP A 120 -12.22 11.90 6.91
N LEU A 121 -11.52 11.33 5.92
CA LEU A 121 -10.08 11.18 5.94
C LEU A 121 -9.39 12.36 5.23
N ARG A 122 -9.27 13.46 5.97
CA ARG A 122 -8.74 14.74 5.51
C ARG A 122 -7.53 15.17 6.33
N PHE A 123 -6.76 16.16 5.85
CA PHE A 123 -5.66 16.75 6.61
C PHE A 123 -6.14 17.39 7.91
N GLU A 124 -7.33 18.01 7.92
CA GLU A 124 -7.94 18.67 9.08
C GLU A 124 -8.23 17.68 10.22
N THR A 125 -8.42 16.40 9.89
CA THR A 125 -8.66 15.32 10.86
C THR A 125 -7.41 14.46 11.13
N PHE A 126 -6.27 14.80 10.51
CA PHE A 126 -4.98 14.17 10.73
C PHE A 126 -4.13 15.03 11.67
N TYR A 127 -4.00 14.64 12.92
CA TYR A 127 -3.32 15.46 13.94
C TYR A 127 -1.81 15.35 13.84
N GLU A 128 -1.13 16.50 13.86
CA GLU A 128 0.32 16.61 13.84
C GLU A 128 0.94 16.40 15.22
N SER A 129 2.04 15.64 15.26
CA SER A 129 3.00 15.57 16.36
C SER A 129 4.41 15.30 15.83
N ALA A 130 5.38 15.13 16.73
CA ALA A 130 6.76 14.87 16.35
C ALA A 130 6.90 13.57 15.52
N CYS A 131 6.06 12.56 15.78
CA CYS A 131 6.14 11.23 15.13
C CYS A 131 5.67 11.19 13.66
N ASN A 132 4.93 12.22 13.19
CA ASN A 132 4.35 12.22 11.83
C ASN A 132 4.53 13.55 11.08
N ARG A 133 5.19 14.55 11.68
CA ARG A 133 5.34 15.92 11.13
C ARG A 133 5.96 15.95 9.74
N GLU A 134 7.03 15.22 9.54
CA GLU A 134 7.72 15.18 8.24
C GLU A 134 6.83 14.57 7.16
N ALA A 135 6.19 13.43 7.47
CA ALA A 135 5.27 12.76 6.57
C ALA A 135 4.09 13.67 6.19
N LEU A 136 3.52 14.39 7.17
CA LEU A 136 2.43 15.34 6.93
C LEU A 136 2.84 16.46 5.98
N ARG A 137 3.99 17.12 6.20
CA ARG A 137 4.47 18.21 5.33
C ARG A 137 4.72 17.77 3.90
N ILE A 138 5.33 16.59 3.70
CA ILE A 138 5.54 16.04 2.36
C ILE A 138 4.21 15.68 1.71
N ALA A 139 3.25 15.13 2.47
CA ALA A 139 1.92 14.82 2.00
C ALA A 139 1.16 16.07 1.51
N GLU A 140 1.20 17.17 2.26
CA GLU A 140 0.61 18.45 1.87
C GLU A 140 1.26 19.02 0.61
N ALA A 141 2.58 18.97 0.52
CA ALA A 141 3.33 19.40 -0.68
C ALA A 141 2.94 18.56 -1.91
N THR A 142 2.75 17.25 -1.73
CA THR A 142 2.31 16.34 -2.80
C THR A 142 0.89 16.66 -3.26
N ALA A 143 -0.02 16.91 -2.34
CA ALA A 143 -1.40 17.28 -2.68
C ALA A 143 -1.49 18.61 -3.43
N ALA A 144 -0.61 19.56 -3.09
CA ALA A 144 -0.56 20.85 -3.77
C ALA A 144 -0.01 20.76 -5.20
N ARG A 145 0.92 19.86 -5.47
CA ARG A 145 1.60 19.71 -6.77
C ARG A 145 1.73 18.22 -7.15
N PRO A 146 0.62 17.53 -7.46
CA PRO A 146 0.66 16.11 -7.80
C PRO A 146 1.47 15.85 -9.07
N GLY A 147 2.19 14.72 -9.08
CA GLY A 147 3.00 14.30 -10.24
C GLY A 147 4.33 15.02 -10.42
N GLN A 148 4.65 16.01 -9.58
CA GLN A 148 5.92 16.73 -9.67
C GLN A 148 7.07 15.90 -9.08
N ALA A 149 8.11 15.62 -9.87
CA ALA A 149 9.31 14.95 -9.37
C ALA A 149 10.03 15.81 -8.30
N PRO A 150 10.60 15.20 -7.25
CA PRO A 150 10.72 13.75 -6.99
C PRO A 150 9.51 13.14 -6.26
N LEU A 151 8.41 13.86 -6.06
CA LEU A 151 7.25 13.44 -5.27
C LEU A 151 6.19 12.68 -6.07
N ASN A 152 6.42 12.40 -7.36
CA ASN A 152 5.47 11.69 -8.21
C ASN A 152 5.27 10.22 -7.83
N PHE A 153 6.17 9.62 -7.05
CA PHE A 153 5.97 8.31 -6.43
C PHE A 153 6.30 8.34 -4.94
N ILE A 154 5.31 8.08 -4.10
CA ILE A 154 5.40 8.09 -2.65
C ILE A 154 5.10 6.71 -2.10
N PHE A 155 5.94 6.25 -1.18
CA PHE A 155 5.75 5.02 -0.42
C PHE A 155 5.61 5.34 1.07
N ILE A 156 4.38 5.21 1.60
CA ILE A 156 4.06 5.49 3.01
C ILE A 156 4.13 4.16 3.77
N TYR A 157 4.99 4.07 4.78
CA TYR A 157 5.12 2.87 5.56
C TYR A 157 5.19 3.12 7.06
N GLY A 158 4.86 2.09 7.83
CA GLY A 158 4.87 2.12 9.29
C GLY A 158 3.93 1.06 9.87
N PRO A 159 3.91 0.84 11.17
CA PRO A 159 3.10 -0.18 11.80
C PRO A 159 1.61 -0.08 11.44
N SER A 160 0.86 -1.17 11.62
CA SER A 160 -0.59 -1.15 11.38
C SER A 160 -1.29 -0.17 12.34
N GLY A 161 -2.29 0.57 11.82
CA GLY A 161 -3.12 1.48 12.63
C GLY A 161 -2.49 2.83 13.00
N VAL A 162 -1.37 3.24 12.40
CA VAL A 162 -0.72 4.56 12.67
C VAL A 162 -1.25 5.71 11.82
N GLY A 163 -2.17 5.45 10.86
CA GLY A 163 -2.78 6.50 10.04
C GLY A 163 -2.29 6.56 8.58
N LYS A 164 -1.62 5.54 8.04
CA LYS A 164 -1.17 5.49 6.63
C LYS A 164 -2.30 5.69 5.63
N THR A 165 -3.38 4.93 5.78
CA THR A 165 -4.61 5.04 4.98
C THR A 165 -5.22 6.43 5.07
N HIS A 166 -5.23 7.03 6.28
CA HIS A 166 -5.72 8.39 6.50
C HIS A 166 -4.89 9.39 5.69
N LEU A 167 -3.57 9.37 5.88
CA LEU A 167 -2.68 10.31 5.20
C LEU A 167 -2.76 10.18 3.67
N SER A 168 -2.77 8.94 3.14
CA SER A 168 -2.86 8.71 1.70
C SER A 168 -4.17 9.21 1.11
N GLN A 169 -5.30 9.02 1.80
CA GLN A 169 -6.60 9.54 1.36
C GLN A 169 -6.72 11.06 1.53
N ALA A 170 -6.13 11.64 2.58
CA ALA A 170 -6.07 13.08 2.76
C ALA A 170 -5.34 13.77 1.61
N ILE A 171 -4.24 13.18 1.11
CA ILE A 171 -3.56 13.66 -0.10
C ILE A 171 -4.52 13.67 -1.29
N GLY A 172 -5.24 12.56 -1.50
CA GLY A 172 -6.21 12.44 -2.60
C GLY A 172 -7.36 13.44 -2.52
N GLN A 173 -7.94 13.61 -1.33
CA GLN A 173 -9.01 14.59 -1.09
C GLN A 173 -8.55 16.02 -1.39
N ARG A 174 -7.42 16.42 -0.82
CA ARG A 174 -6.86 17.76 -1.03
C ARG A 174 -6.46 18.00 -2.49
N ALA A 175 -5.92 16.98 -3.17
CA ALA A 175 -5.59 17.08 -4.58
C ALA A 175 -6.84 17.31 -5.45
N MET A 176 -7.96 16.62 -5.17
CA MET A 176 -9.22 16.84 -5.88
C MET A 176 -9.82 18.23 -5.60
N GLU A 177 -9.67 18.76 -4.38
CA GLU A 177 -10.10 20.10 -4.03
C GLU A 177 -9.33 21.19 -4.81
N LEU A 178 -8.00 21.02 -4.91
CA LEU A 178 -7.12 21.97 -5.60
C LEU A 178 -7.13 21.80 -7.12
N HIS A 179 -7.41 20.59 -7.61
CA HIS A 179 -7.40 20.23 -9.03
C HIS A 179 -8.69 19.46 -9.41
N PRO A 180 -9.84 20.14 -9.57
CA PRO A 180 -11.15 19.48 -9.74
C PRO A 180 -11.28 18.59 -10.99
N THR A 181 -10.40 18.74 -11.98
CA THR A 181 -10.39 17.92 -13.19
C THR A 181 -9.56 16.64 -13.05
N MET A 182 -8.87 16.48 -11.92
CA MET A 182 -7.96 15.37 -11.66
C MET A 182 -8.74 14.09 -11.35
N ARG A 183 -8.36 12.99 -11.99
CA ARG A 183 -8.91 11.66 -11.70
C ARG A 183 -8.06 11.00 -10.61
N VAL A 184 -8.58 10.94 -9.39
CA VAL A 184 -7.92 10.35 -8.22
C VAL A 184 -8.62 9.05 -7.85
N CYS A 185 -7.94 7.92 -7.87
CA CYS A 185 -8.51 6.63 -7.48
C CYS A 185 -7.78 6.06 -6.26
N TYR A 186 -8.55 5.74 -5.22
CA TYR A 186 -8.11 4.96 -4.07
C TYR A 186 -8.61 3.52 -4.19
N VAL A 187 -7.73 2.56 -3.93
CA VAL A 187 -8.06 1.14 -3.92
C VAL A 187 -7.18 0.39 -2.91
N SER A 188 -7.79 -0.49 -2.10
CA SER A 188 -7.02 -1.45 -1.31
C SER A 188 -6.48 -2.58 -2.18
N SER A 189 -5.35 -3.16 -1.81
CA SER A 189 -4.76 -4.29 -2.54
C SER A 189 -5.71 -5.47 -2.71
N SER A 190 -6.56 -5.75 -1.72
CA SER A 190 -7.58 -6.80 -1.78
C SER A 190 -8.68 -6.49 -2.81
N LYS A 191 -9.15 -5.24 -2.87
CA LYS A 191 -10.14 -4.81 -3.88
C LYS A 191 -9.51 -4.78 -5.29
N PHE A 192 -8.27 -4.34 -5.40
CA PHE A 192 -7.51 -4.34 -6.65
C PHE A 192 -7.38 -5.77 -7.20
N GLU A 193 -6.99 -6.74 -6.35
CA GLU A 193 -6.94 -8.15 -6.72
C GLU A 193 -8.30 -8.70 -7.15
N ALA A 194 -9.35 -8.45 -6.37
CA ALA A 194 -10.69 -8.94 -6.69
C ALA A 194 -11.19 -8.41 -8.05
N GLN A 195 -10.90 -7.15 -8.37
CA GLN A 195 -11.22 -6.55 -9.67
C GLN A 195 -10.40 -7.17 -10.81
N PHE A 196 -9.09 -7.40 -10.60
CA PHE A 196 -8.24 -8.07 -11.57
C PHE A 196 -8.68 -9.49 -11.86
N VAL A 197 -9.03 -10.26 -10.82
CA VAL A 197 -9.54 -11.63 -10.97
C VAL A 197 -10.86 -11.63 -11.75
N ARG A 198 -11.78 -10.71 -11.42
CA ARG A 198 -13.03 -10.55 -12.15
C ARG A 198 -12.78 -10.27 -13.64
N ASP A 199 -11.93 -9.28 -13.98
CA ASP A 199 -11.57 -8.94 -15.36
C ASP A 199 -10.95 -10.13 -16.10
N SER A 200 -10.09 -10.90 -15.42
CA SER A 200 -9.43 -12.08 -15.98
C SER A 200 -10.42 -13.21 -16.35
N LEU A 201 -11.57 -13.27 -15.67
CA LEU A 201 -12.64 -14.24 -15.93
C LEU A 201 -13.61 -13.77 -17.01
N MET A 202 -13.61 -12.50 -17.38
CA MET A 202 -14.47 -11.95 -18.42
C MET A 202 -14.05 -12.46 -19.81
N ARG A 203 -15.04 -12.60 -20.69
CA ARG A 203 -14.85 -12.97 -22.11
C ARG A 203 -15.43 -11.87 -22.99
N GLY A 204 -14.80 -11.65 -24.15
CA GLY A 204 -15.26 -10.64 -25.09
C GLY A 204 -14.62 -9.26 -24.90
N PRO A 205 -15.25 -8.19 -25.42
CA PRO A 205 -14.67 -6.84 -25.47
C PRO A 205 -14.50 -6.17 -24.11
N GLU A 206 -15.06 -6.74 -23.06
CA GLU A 206 -14.92 -6.22 -21.68
C GLU A 206 -13.65 -6.70 -20.97
N ARG A 207 -12.93 -7.66 -21.58
CA ARG A 207 -11.67 -8.16 -21.03
C ARG A 207 -10.55 -7.13 -21.24
N GLY A 208 -9.79 -6.82 -20.18
CA GLY A 208 -8.68 -5.86 -20.20
C GLY A 208 -9.07 -4.45 -19.78
N MET A 209 -10.35 -4.18 -19.54
CA MET A 209 -10.81 -2.86 -19.08
C MET A 209 -10.24 -2.47 -17.72
N PHE A 210 -9.81 -3.44 -16.91
CA PHE A 210 -9.20 -3.21 -15.62
C PHE A 210 -7.89 -2.39 -15.74
N VAL A 211 -6.98 -2.81 -16.59
CA VAL A 211 -5.70 -2.10 -16.80
C VAL A 211 -5.95 -0.72 -17.39
N ASP A 212 -6.79 -0.63 -18.42
CA ASP A 212 -7.13 0.62 -19.08
C ASP A 212 -7.78 1.63 -18.13
N PHE A 213 -8.64 1.17 -17.22
CA PHE A 213 -9.26 2.01 -16.19
C PHE A 213 -8.20 2.67 -15.29
N TYR A 214 -7.29 1.88 -14.70
CA TYR A 214 -6.28 2.42 -13.81
C TYR A 214 -5.23 3.29 -14.53
N GLN A 215 -4.91 2.98 -15.78
CA GLN A 215 -3.97 3.77 -16.58
C GLN A 215 -4.50 5.17 -16.95
N GLN A 216 -5.81 5.42 -16.83
CA GLN A 216 -6.42 6.73 -17.05
C GLN A 216 -6.40 7.65 -15.83
N MET A 217 -5.90 7.19 -14.69
CA MET A 217 -5.86 7.99 -13.47
C MET A 217 -4.72 9.02 -13.51
N ASP A 218 -4.97 10.18 -12.91
CA ASP A 218 -3.95 11.20 -12.68
C ASP A 218 -3.25 11.00 -11.33
N MET A 219 -3.97 10.38 -10.37
CA MET A 219 -3.42 9.94 -9.09
C MET A 219 -3.97 8.56 -8.74
N LEU A 220 -3.08 7.61 -8.48
CA LEU A 220 -3.43 6.27 -8.03
C LEU A 220 -2.91 6.04 -6.62
N ILE A 221 -3.81 5.70 -5.70
CA ILE A 221 -3.51 5.38 -4.31
C ILE A 221 -3.80 3.89 -4.10
N ILE A 222 -2.77 3.10 -3.82
CA ILE A 222 -2.90 1.68 -3.49
C ILE A 222 -2.56 1.46 -2.02
N ASP A 223 -3.55 1.02 -1.28
CA ASP A 223 -3.43 0.79 0.16
C ASP A 223 -3.09 -0.67 0.47
N ASP A 224 -2.19 -0.85 1.45
CA ASP A 224 -1.74 -2.15 1.95
C ASP A 224 -1.14 -3.07 0.86
N ILE A 225 -0.13 -2.58 0.13
CA ILE A 225 0.48 -3.30 -1.00
C ILE A 225 0.98 -4.70 -0.64
N GLN A 226 1.31 -4.97 0.62
CA GLN A 226 1.68 -6.30 1.12
C GLN A 226 0.61 -7.36 0.84
N GLY A 227 -0.64 -6.97 0.67
CA GLY A 227 -1.73 -7.88 0.27
C GLY A 227 -1.56 -8.51 -1.12
N LEU A 228 -0.64 -7.99 -1.96
CA LEU A 228 -0.31 -8.57 -3.26
C LEU A 228 0.81 -9.61 -3.20
N ILE A 229 1.44 -9.85 -2.04
CA ILE A 229 2.50 -10.84 -1.90
C ILE A 229 1.99 -12.23 -2.28
N GLY A 230 2.77 -12.96 -3.08
CA GLY A 230 2.42 -14.28 -3.59
C GLY A 230 1.42 -14.31 -4.76
N LYS A 231 0.91 -13.16 -5.21
CA LYS A 231 -0.10 -13.04 -6.28
C LYS A 231 0.53 -12.57 -7.59
N THR A 232 1.38 -13.40 -8.18
CA THR A 232 2.25 -13.05 -9.33
C THR A 232 1.50 -12.36 -10.48
N LYS A 233 0.33 -12.86 -10.89
CA LYS A 233 -0.43 -12.27 -12.01
C LYS A 233 -0.95 -10.87 -11.66
N THR A 234 -1.40 -10.66 -10.43
CA THR A 234 -1.87 -9.36 -9.96
C THR A 234 -0.72 -8.38 -9.80
N GLN A 235 0.45 -8.86 -9.32
CA GLN A 235 1.68 -8.06 -9.28
C GLN A 235 2.12 -7.62 -10.68
N GLN A 236 1.99 -8.50 -11.69
CA GLN A 236 2.26 -8.14 -13.08
C GLN A 236 1.35 -7.00 -13.55
N ALA A 237 0.05 -7.12 -13.35
CA ALA A 237 -0.92 -6.09 -13.74
C ALA A 237 -0.65 -4.76 -12.99
N PHE A 238 -0.34 -4.84 -11.69
CA PHE A 238 0.08 -3.66 -10.93
C PHE A 238 1.31 -2.99 -11.53
N PHE A 239 2.35 -3.77 -11.87
CA PHE A 239 3.57 -3.25 -12.46
C PHE A 239 3.32 -2.55 -13.81
N ASP A 240 2.46 -3.11 -14.66
CA ASP A 240 2.13 -2.53 -15.96
C ASP A 240 1.38 -1.20 -15.81
N ILE A 241 0.43 -1.11 -14.86
CA ILE A 241 -0.28 0.13 -14.51
C ILE A 241 0.70 1.15 -13.93
N PHE A 242 1.48 0.73 -12.92
CA PHE A 242 2.48 1.57 -12.28
C PHE A 242 3.45 2.19 -13.28
N ASN A 243 4.04 1.36 -14.15
CA ASN A 243 5.02 1.82 -15.12
C ASN A 243 4.43 2.81 -16.11
N HIS A 244 3.19 2.58 -16.55
CA HIS A 244 2.47 3.52 -17.42
C HIS A 244 2.28 4.89 -16.74
N LEU A 245 1.74 4.90 -15.53
CA LEU A 245 1.49 6.13 -14.78
C LEU A 245 2.80 6.87 -14.44
N TYR A 246 3.82 6.13 -14.01
CA TYR A 246 5.12 6.68 -13.65
C TYR A 246 5.79 7.37 -14.84
N LEU A 247 5.78 6.75 -16.02
CA LEU A 247 6.36 7.31 -17.24
C LEU A 247 5.63 8.57 -17.70
N LEU A 248 4.33 8.66 -17.47
CA LEU A 248 3.54 9.85 -17.78
C LEU A 248 3.63 10.94 -16.70
N GLY A 249 4.46 10.76 -15.68
CA GLY A 249 4.59 11.73 -14.58
C GLY A 249 3.32 11.86 -13.73
N LYS A 250 2.46 10.81 -13.69
CA LYS A 250 1.28 10.78 -12.84
C LYS A 250 1.65 10.51 -11.39
N GLN A 251 0.78 10.91 -10.46
CA GLN A 251 1.02 10.68 -9.03
C GLN A 251 0.68 9.25 -8.64
N ILE A 252 1.62 8.59 -7.96
CA ILE A 252 1.40 7.25 -7.39
C ILE A 252 1.69 7.31 -5.89
N ILE A 253 0.79 6.76 -5.09
CA ILE A 253 0.92 6.64 -3.64
C ILE A 253 0.66 5.18 -3.27
N VAL A 254 1.59 4.60 -2.52
CA VAL A 254 1.49 3.21 -2.06
C VAL A 254 1.67 3.19 -0.55
N THR A 255 0.82 2.46 0.17
CA THR A 255 1.01 2.26 1.61
C THR A 255 1.43 0.83 1.92
N CYS A 256 2.15 0.64 3.03
CA CYS A 256 2.61 -0.66 3.50
C CYS A 256 2.77 -0.70 5.03
N ASP A 257 2.47 -1.86 5.64
CA ASP A 257 2.64 -2.04 7.09
C ASP A 257 4.10 -2.28 7.51
N VAL A 258 4.97 -2.61 6.55
CA VAL A 258 6.38 -2.91 6.80
C VAL A 258 7.30 -2.07 5.92
N PRO A 259 8.55 -1.82 6.33
CA PRO A 259 9.53 -1.15 5.48
C PRO A 259 9.86 -2.02 4.25
N PRO A 260 10.34 -1.41 3.13
CA PRO A 260 10.65 -2.15 1.90
C PRO A 260 11.57 -3.35 2.08
N VAL A 261 12.52 -3.27 3.00
CA VAL A 261 13.49 -4.36 3.28
C VAL A 261 12.82 -5.64 3.79
N ASP A 262 11.67 -5.52 4.42
CA ASP A 262 10.90 -6.63 4.99
C ASP A 262 9.77 -7.12 4.05
N LEU A 263 9.59 -6.50 2.90
CA LEU A 263 8.53 -6.83 1.92
C LEU A 263 8.94 -8.06 1.07
N LYS A 264 9.14 -9.21 1.74
CA LYS A 264 9.56 -10.46 1.10
C LYS A 264 8.43 -11.08 0.28
N GLY A 265 8.75 -11.57 -0.93
CA GLY A 265 7.76 -12.22 -1.83
C GLY A 265 7.09 -11.29 -2.83
N MET A 266 7.49 -10.01 -2.86
CA MET A 266 7.19 -9.09 -3.94
C MET A 266 8.18 -9.29 -5.11
N GLU A 267 7.73 -9.14 -6.36
CA GLU A 267 8.60 -9.27 -7.52
C GLU A 267 9.72 -8.22 -7.53
N THR A 268 10.93 -8.63 -7.92
CA THR A 268 12.14 -7.80 -7.91
C THR A 268 11.97 -6.47 -8.65
N ARG A 269 11.26 -6.46 -9.78
CA ARG A 269 11.02 -5.24 -10.56
C ARG A 269 10.15 -4.21 -9.81
N ILE A 270 9.15 -4.67 -9.03
CA ILE A 270 8.33 -3.81 -8.16
C ILE A 270 9.19 -3.27 -7.02
N MET A 271 10.01 -4.12 -6.39
CA MET A 271 10.93 -3.72 -5.34
C MET A 271 11.92 -2.65 -5.79
N THR A 272 12.47 -2.78 -7.00
CA THR A 272 13.37 -1.77 -7.58
C THR A 272 12.65 -0.42 -7.73
N ARG A 273 11.37 -0.41 -8.12
CA ARG A 273 10.57 0.81 -8.21
C ARG A 273 10.27 1.39 -6.81
N ILE A 274 9.88 0.56 -5.86
CA ILE A 274 9.65 1.00 -4.47
C ILE A 274 10.91 1.66 -3.90
N GLN A 275 12.11 1.12 -4.16
CA GLN A 275 13.37 1.70 -3.70
C GLN A 275 13.65 3.10 -4.29
N SER A 276 13.06 3.45 -5.43
CA SER A 276 13.17 4.78 -6.03
C SER A 276 12.09 5.76 -5.56
N ALA A 277 11.16 5.33 -4.72
CA ALA A 277 10.09 6.17 -4.19
C ALA A 277 10.58 7.16 -3.14
N MET A 278 9.85 8.25 -2.97
CA MET A 278 9.98 9.08 -1.76
C MET A 278 9.39 8.32 -0.58
N MET A 279 10.23 7.99 0.39
CA MET A 279 9.85 7.19 1.56
C MET A 279 9.25 8.08 2.64
N LEU A 280 8.00 7.82 3.02
CA LEU A 280 7.35 8.47 4.16
C LEU A 280 7.12 7.46 5.27
N ARG A 281 7.86 7.60 6.35
CA ARG A 281 7.67 6.79 7.55
C ARG A 281 6.67 7.46 8.48
N ILE A 282 5.71 6.68 8.98
CA ILE A 282 4.83 7.08 10.07
C ILE A 282 5.13 6.16 11.25
N ASP A 283 5.55 6.76 12.35
CA ASP A 283 5.85 6.03 13.58
C ASP A 283 4.60 5.84 14.45
N ARG A 284 4.74 5.06 15.52
CA ARG A 284 3.69 4.92 16.53
C ARG A 284 3.36 6.26 17.14
N PRO A 285 2.08 6.51 17.50
CA PRO A 285 1.67 7.78 18.07
C PRO A 285 2.36 8.02 19.41
N ASP A 286 3.00 9.18 19.55
CA ASP A 286 3.53 9.63 20.83
C ASP A 286 2.40 9.99 21.81
N LEU A 287 2.72 10.22 23.07
CA LEU A 287 1.72 10.51 24.10
C LEU A 287 0.93 11.79 23.77
N GLU A 288 1.60 12.81 23.23
CA GLU A 288 0.97 14.07 22.83
C GLU A 288 -0.08 13.84 21.74
N LEU A 289 0.23 13.06 20.72
CA LEU A 289 -0.70 12.73 19.65
C LEU A 289 -1.90 11.94 20.19
N ARG A 290 -1.66 10.97 21.06
CA ARG A 290 -2.73 10.17 21.65
C ARG A 290 -3.70 11.04 22.47
N ARG A 291 -3.18 11.97 23.28
CA ARG A 291 -4.01 12.95 24.02
C ARG A 291 -4.83 13.81 23.06
N LYS A 292 -4.22 14.39 22.02
CA LYS A 292 -4.93 15.21 21.02
C LYS A 292 -6.10 14.46 20.38
N ILE A 293 -5.84 13.21 19.95
CA ILE A 293 -6.88 12.36 19.34
C ILE A 293 -8.03 12.12 20.31
N LEU A 294 -7.72 11.73 21.54
CA LEU A 294 -8.74 11.44 22.57
C LEU A 294 -9.56 12.68 22.92
N GLN A 295 -8.91 13.80 23.21
CA GLN A 295 -9.59 15.06 23.54
C GLN A 295 -10.54 15.51 22.44
N ARG A 296 -10.12 15.38 21.18
CA ARG A 296 -10.97 15.73 20.04
C ARG A 296 -12.16 14.79 19.92
N ARG A 297 -11.95 13.49 20.03
CA ARG A 297 -13.02 12.47 19.95
C ARG A 297 -14.05 12.66 21.09
N VAL A 298 -13.59 12.99 22.30
CA VAL A 298 -14.45 13.32 23.43
C VAL A 298 -15.27 14.58 23.11
N ALA A 299 -14.61 15.65 22.67
CA ALA A 299 -15.29 16.91 22.32
C ALA A 299 -16.35 16.71 21.22
N ASP A 300 -16.02 15.94 20.17
CA ASP A 300 -16.94 15.66 19.05
C ASP A 300 -18.14 14.78 19.47
N SER A 301 -18.01 13.98 20.55
CA SER A 301 -19.07 13.08 21.02
C SER A 301 -20.09 13.76 21.96
N GLY A 302 -19.76 14.92 22.51
CA GLY A 302 -20.57 15.60 23.53
C GLY A 302 -20.62 14.87 24.89
N VAL A 303 -19.73 13.87 25.10
CA VAL A 303 -19.64 13.13 26.38
C VAL A 303 -18.65 13.83 27.30
N GLU A 304 -18.98 13.96 28.56
CA GLU A 304 -18.05 14.43 29.57
C GLU A 304 -17.19 13.26 30.09
N LEU A 305 -15.89 13.29 29.77
CA LEU A 305 -14.90 12.33 30.25
C LEU A 305 -13.84 13.09 31.06
N GLY A 306 -13.60 12.67 32.29
CA GLY A 306 -12.61 13.28 33.15
C GLY A 306 -11.19 13.23 32.56
N GLU A 307 -10.39 14.26 32.82
CA GLU A 307 -9.03 14.36 32.31
C GLU A 307 -8.15 13.16 32.73
N GLU A 308 -8.37 12.64 33.96
CA GLU A 308 -7.71 11.41 34.43
C GLU A 308 -8.04 10.17 33.63
N CYS A 309 -9.25 10.06 33.05
CA CYS A 309 -9.64 8.97 32.18
C CYS A 309 -8.93 9.09 30.83
N VAL A 310 -8.87 10.31 30.24
CA VAL A 310 -8.15 10.59 29.00
C VAL A 310 -6.68 10.25 29.15
N GLU A 311 -6.06 10.66 30.26
CA GLU A 311 -4.64 10.38 30.53
C GLU A 311 -4.39 8.88 30.65
N PHE A 312 -5.21 8.19 31.43
CA PHE A 312 -5.12 6.74 31.62
C PHE A 312 -5.21 5.97 30.29
N ILE A 313 -6.16 6.36 29.41
CA ILE A 313 -6.30 5.75 28.08
C ILE A 313 -5.05 6.03 27.23
N ALA A 314 -4.58 7.29 27.23
CA ALA A 314 -3.43 7.71 26.47
C ALA A 314 -2.14 6.97 26.87
N GLU A 315 -1.94 6.73 28.15
CA GLU A 315 -0.79 5.98 28.69
C GLU A 315 -0.88 4.48 28.45
N SER A 316 -2.10 3.92 28.54
CA SER A 316 -2.32 2.47 28.43
C SER A 316 -2.29 1.96 27.00
N MET A 317 -2.65 2.79 25.99
CA MET A 317 -2.78 2.42 24.59
C MET A 317 -1.67 3.04 23.73
N GLN A 318 -0.53 2.36 23.65
CA GLN A 318 0.69 2.90 23.03
C GLN A 318 0.90 2.44 21.58
N ASP A 319 0.25 1.36 21.14
CA ASP A 319 0.64 0.67 19.92
C ASP A 319 0.11 1.31 18.64
N ASN A 320 -1.17 1.68 18.62
CA ASN A 320 -1.76 2.23 17.39
C ASN A 320 -3.02 3.07 17.66
N VAL A 321 -3.36 3.91 16.67
CA VAL A 321 -4.53 4.82 16.74
C VAL A 321 -5.85 4.04 16.66
N ARG A 322 -5.91 2.89 15.97
CA ARG A 322 -7.15 2.10 15.88
C ARG A 322 -7.61 1.59 17.23
N GLN A 323 -6.69 1.11 18.07
CA GLN A 323 -6.98 0.67 19.43
C GLN A 323 -7.52 1.82 20.26
N LEU A 324 -6.84 2.97 20.17
CA LEU A 324 -7.23 4.18 20.86
C LEU A 324 -8.65 4.61 20.47
N GLU A 325 -8.96 4.63 19.17
CA GLU A 325 -10.30 4.94 18.66
C GLU A 325 -11.35 3.87 19.02
N GLY A 326 -10.97 2.62 19.08
CA GLY A 326 -11.82 1.52 19.54
C GLY A 326 -12.22 1.69 20.99
N ALA A 327 -11.24 1.96 21.87
CA ALA A 327 -11.49 2.16 23.29
C ALA A 327 -12.36 3.39 23.56
N ILE A 328 -12.03 4.53 22.96
CA ILE A 328 -12.83 5.75 23.16
C ILE A 328 -14.27 5.58 22.65
N ARG A 329 -14.46 4.89 21.52
CA ARG A 329 -15.79 4.57 20.99
C ARG A 329 -16.59 3.71 21.97
N THR A 330 -15.96 2.69 22.56
CA THR A 330 -16.60 1.84 23.58
C THR A 330 -16.99 2.65 24.81
N ILE A 331 -16.10 3.54 25.28
CA ILE A 331 -16.36 4.41 26.43
C ILE A 331 -17.52 5.37 26.16
N ILE A 332 -17.54 6.02 24.98
CA ILE A 332 -18.62 6.91 24.56
C ILE A 332 -19.95 6.14 24.51
N THR A 333 -19.95 4.93 23.93
CA THR A 333 -21.14 4.09 23.89
C THR A 333 -21.60 3.73 25.29
N HIS A 334 -20.69 3.33 26.17
CA HIS A 334 -21.04 3.07 27.58
C HIS A 334 -21.65 4.28 28.30
N SER A 335 -21.09 5.47 28.12
CA SER A 335 -21.65 6.70 28.68
C SER A 335 -23.07 6.97 28.20
N GLN A 336 -23.36 6.78 26.93
CA GLN A 336 -24.67 7.02 26.31
C GLN A 336 -25.76 6.05 26.79
N PHE A 337 -25.39 4.83 27.21
CA PHE A 337 -26.31 3.78 27.64
C PHE A 337 -26.28 3.52 29.15
N SER A 338 -25.49 4.27 29.93
CA SER A 338 -25.44 4.18 31.38
C SER A 338 -26.43 5.17 32.03
N ASP A 339 -27.17 4.73 33.04
CA ASP A 339 -28.16 5.53 33.74
C ASP A 339 -27.58 6.81 34.40
N HIS A 340 -26.26 6.89 34.58
CA HIS A 340 -25.56 8.02 35.19
C HIS A 340 -24.80 8.93 34.22
N GLY A 341 -24.77 8.63 32.92
CA GLY A 341 -24.18 9.49 31.86
C GLY A 341 -22.67 9.75 31.95
N ALA A 342 -22.07 9.59 33.12
CA ALA A 342 -20.64 9.80 33.34
C ALA A 342 -19.88 8.47 33.44
N VAL A 343 -18.75 8.36 32.73
CA VAL A 343 -17.86 7.22 32.87
C VAL A 343 -16.71 7.58 33.80
N ASP A 344 -16.65 6.90 34.95
CA ASP A 344 -15.60 7.09 35.93
C ASP A 344 -14.29 6.35 35.53
N LEU A 345 -13.23 6.61 36.27
CA LEU A 345 -11.91 5.99 36.02
C LEU A 345 -11.94 4.46 36.17
N GLU A 346 -12.81 3.94 37.07
CA GLU A 346 -12.91 2.49 37.29
C GLU A 346 -13.59 1.79 36.09
N ALA A 347 -14.68 2.36 35.57
CA ALA A 347 -15.31 1.89 34.35
C ALA A 347 -14.33 1.99 33.15
N THR A 348 -13.60 3.11 33.04
CA THR A 348 -12.55 3.29 32.01
C THR A 348 -11.49 2.20 32.12
N ARG A 349 -10.97 1.88 33.30
CA ARG A 349 -10.00 0.81 33.51
C ARG A 349 -10.51 -0.56 33.09
N ARG A 350 -11.77 -0.88 33.37
CA ARG A 350 -12.38 -2.16 32.95
C ARG A 350 -12.47 -2.26 31.42
N ILE A 351 -12.92 -1.21 30.76
CA ILE A 351 -13.07 -1.17 29.30
C ILE A 351 -11.70 -1.27 28.61
N VAL A 352 -10.75 -0.43 29.05
CA VAL A 352 -9.38 -0.42 28.51
C VAL A 352 -8.68 -1.75 28.78
N GLY A 353 -8.81 -2.30 30.01
CA GLY A 353 -8.23 -3.60 30.38
C GLY A 353 -8.74 -4.74 29.52
N GLY A 354 -10.04 -4.76 29.20
CA GLY A 354 -10.62 -5.72 28.25
C GLY A 354 -10.05 -5.59 26.84
N THR A 355 -9.94 -4.36 26.32
CA THR A 355 -9.42 -4.08 24.98
C THR A 355 -7.93 -4.39 24.85
N VAL A 356 -7.13 -3.96 25.83
CA VAL A 356 -5.68 -4.20 25.85
C VAL A 356 -5.34 -5.68 26.02
N SER A 357 -6.16 -6.43 26.79
CA SER A 357 -5.96 -7.87 26.99
C SER A 357 -6.21 -8.65 25.69
N ILE A 358 -7.16 -8.24 24.88
CA ILE A 358 -7.47 -8.90 23.60
C ILE A 358 -6.32 -8.77 22.59
N GLU A 359 -5.60 -7.65 22.61
CA GLU A 359 -4.53 -7.42 21.62
C GLU A 359 -3.10 -7.73 22.10
N ARG A 360 -2.86 -7.78 23.43
CA ARG A 360 -1.54 -8.14 23.97
C ARG A 360 -1.15 -9.61 23.80
N ARG A 361 -2.04 -10.43 23.25
CA ARG A 361 -1.77 -11.86 23.04
C ARG A 361 -1.71 -12.22 21.56
N GLU A 362 -0.73 -11.68 20.84
CA GLU A 362 -0.11 -12.51 19.80
C GLU A 362 0.51 -13.70 20.51
N VAL A 363 -0.18 -14.82 20.44
CA VAL A 363 0.34 -16.09 20.95
C VAL A 363 1.55 -16.45 20.11
N THR A 364 2.74 -16.17 20.65
CA THR A 364 3.99 -16.48 19.98
C THR A 364 4.41 -17.93 20.29
N PRO A 365 5.19 -18.59 19.44
CA PRO A 365 5.74 -19.90 19.73
C PRO A 365 6.46 -19.97 21.10
N GLU A 366 7.15 -18.90 21.48
CA GLU A 366 7.83 -18.75 22.75
C GLU A 366 6.87 -18.65 23.93
N SER A 367 5.77 -17.87 23.82
CA SER A 367 4.79 -17.74 24.89
C SER A 367 4.06 -19.05 25.15
N ILE A 368 3.78 -19.84 24.11
CA ILE A 368 3.22 -21.19 24.25
C ILE A 368 4.19 -22.12 24.99
N LEU A 369 5.47 -22.10 24.61
CA LEU A 369 6.49 -22.90 25.28
C LEU A 369 6.58 -22.55 26.76
N ASP A 370 6.54 -21.25 27.12
CA ASP A 370 6.59 -20.77 28.50
C ASP A 370 5.38 -21.24 29.31
N THR A 371 4.19 -21.11 28.76
CA THR A 371 2.96 -21.52 29.42
C THR A 371 2.89 -23.05 29.61
N VAL A 372 3.31 -23.82 28.59
CA VAL A 372 3.42 -25.29 28.74
C VAL A 372 4.41 -25.65 29.82
N CYS A 373 5.58 -25.01 29.87
CA CYS A 373 6.58 -25.24 30.91
C CYS A 373 6.01 -24.97 32.31
N SER A 374 5.25 -23.88 32.48
CA SER A 374 4.62 -23.54 33.75
C SER A 374 3.55 -24.57 34.16
N VAL A 375 2.63 -24.93 33.29
CA VAL A 375 1.52 -25.87 33.59
C VAL A 375 2.00 -27.29 33.83
N PHE A 376 3.05 -27.71 33.12
CA PHE A 376 3.63 -29.08 33.27
C PHE A 376 4.76 -29.16 34.31
N GLY A 377 5.18 -28.03 34.91
CA GLY A 377 6.22 -27.99 35.91
C GLY A 377 7.61 -28.41 35.40
N VAL A 378 7.94 -28.05 34.15
CA VAL A 378 9.21 -28.40 33.52
C VAL A 378 9.98 -27.13 33.08
N GLU A 379 11.29 -27.19 33.09
CA GLU A 379 12.10 -26.06 32.64
C GLU A 379 12.27 -26.03 31.10
N LYS A 380 12.27 -24.85 30.53
CA LYS A 380 12.53 -24.62 29.09
C LYS A 380 13.76 -25.34 28.55
N ALA A 381 14.86 -25.27 29.34
CA ALA A 381 16.12 -25.91 28.99
C ALA A 381 15.95 -27.42 28.83
N GLN A 382 15.14 -28.06 29.70
CA GLN A 382 14.90 -29.50 29.66
C GLN A 382 14.08 -29.93 28.43
N LEU A 383 13.12 -29.14 27.98
CA LEU A 383 12.36 -29.44 26.76
C LEU A 383 13.22 -29.35 25.48
N ARG A 384 14.27 -28.55 25.49
CA ARG A 384 15.23 -28.43 24.38
C ARG A 384 16.31 -29.54 24.36
N THR A 385 16.38 -30.39 25.39
CA THR A 385 17.33 -31.51 25.44
C THR A 385 16.89 -32.68 24.55
N PRO A 386 17.79 -33.55 24.08
CA PRO A 386 17.46 -34.75 23.32
C PRO A 386 16.81 -35.85 24.16
N SER A 387 16.61 -35.66 25.47
CA SER A 387 16.06 -36.66 26.40
C SER A 387 14.71 -37.22 25.95
N ARG A 388 14.55 -38.55 26.00
CA ARG A 388 13.32 -39.27 25.67
C ARG A 388 12.46 -39.65 26.89
N LYS A 389 12.79 -39.13 28.09
CA LYS A 389 12.01 -39.39 29.30
C LYS A 389 10.55 -38.99 29.11
N ALA A 390 9.62 -39.83 29.52
CA ALA A 390 8.17 -39.59 29.33
C ALA A 390 7.71 -38.25 29.92
N VAL A 391 8.28 -37.82 31.04
CA VAL A 391 7.99 -36.54 31.71
C VAL A 391 8.28 -35.32 30.81
N LEU A 392 9.25 -35.44 29.89
CA LEU A 392 9.63 -34.38 28.96
C LEU A 392 9.01 -34.57 27.56
N ALA A 393 8.67 -35.79 27.21
CA ALA A 393 8.12 -36.11 25.88
C ALA A 393 6.71 -35.52 25.68
N LEU A 394 5.84 -35.68 26.69
CA LEU A 394 4.47 -35.17 26.61
C LEU A 394 4.41 -33.64 26.54
N PRO A 395 5.02 -32.86 27.46
CA PRO A 395 4.98 -31.40 27.32
C PRO A 395 5.57 -30.89 26.00
N ARG A 396 6.60 -31.58 25.48
CA ARG A 396 7.20 -31.25 24.20
C ARG A 396 6.24 -31.46 23.05
N GLN A 397 5.49 -32.58 23.01
CA GLN A 397 4.46 -32.86 22.01
C GLN A 397 3.28 -31.88 22.14
N VAL A 398 2.88 -31.52 23.36
CA VAL A 398 1.83 -30.50 23.60
C VAL A 398 2.30 -29.13 23.09
N THR A 399 3.56 -28.75 23.32
CA THR A 399 4.12 -27.52 22.72
C THR A 399 4.05 -27.56 21.20
N MET A 400 4.49 -28.64 20.55
CA MET A 400 4.42 -28.80 19.09
C MET A 400 2.99 -28.60 18.57
N TYR A 401 2.03 -29.26 19.19
CA TYR A 401 0.61 -29.22 18.84
C TYR A 401 0.04 -27.81 19.00
N LEU A 402 0.22 -27.16 20.16
CA LEU A 402 -0.32 -25.84 20.44
C LEU A 402 0.31 -24.73 19.59
N VAL A 403 1.63 -24.79 19.35
CA VAL A 403 2.29 -23.84 18.45
C VAL A 403 1.73 -23.99 17.04
N LYS A 404 1.51 -25.22 16.55
CA LYS A 404 0.92 -25.45 15.23
C LYS A 404 -0.52 -25.01 15.15
N LYS A 405 -1.31 -25.20 16.22
CA LYS A 405 -2.74 -24.86 16.31
C LYS A 405 -2.96 -23.35 16.39
N HIS A 406 -2.16 -22.61 17.15
CA HIS A 406 -2.41 -21.21 17.50
C HIS A 406 -1.47 -20.20 16.82
N THR A 407 -0.50 -20.67 16.02
CA THR A 407 0.41 -19.77 15.28
C THR A 407 0.55 -20.20 13.82
N SER A 408 1.04 -19.28 12.99
CA SER A 408 1.42 -19.56 11.58
C SER A 408 2.80 -20.20 11.44
N ALA A 409 3.44 -20.64 12.54
CA ALA A 409 4.79 -21.18 12.52
C ALA A 409 4.89 -22.43 11.64
N SER A 410 5.96 -22.49 10.84
CA SER A 410 6.29 -23.68 10.05
C SER A 410 6.81 -24.81 10.95
N TYR A 411 6.73 -26.05 10.49
CA TYR A 411 7.31 -27.18 11.22
C TYR A 411 8.81 -27.00 11.47
N ASN A 412 9.53 -26.34 10.57
CA ASN A 412 10.95 -26.03 10.76
C ASN A 412 11.17 -25.00 11.88
N THR A 413 10.31 -23.99 11.98
CA THR A 413 10.35 -22.99 13.07
C THR A 413 10.10 -23.66 14.43
N ILE A 414 9.13 -24.59 14.50
CA ILE A 414 8.83 -25.35 15.72
C ILE A 414 10.00 -26.29 16.09
N ALA A 415 10.65 -26.89 15.10
CA ALA A 415 11.83 -27.71 15.32
C ALA A 415 12.98 -26.88 15.91
N GLN A 416 13.25 -25.70 15.37
CA GLN A 416 14.25 -24.76 15.90
C GLN A 416 13.92 -24.33 17.34
N LEU A 417 12.67 -23.99 17.65
CA LEU A 417 12.21 -23.63 18.99
C LEU A 417 12.57 -24.71 20.04
N LEU A 418 12.40 -25.99 19.68
CA LEU A 418 12.62 -27.14 20.52
C LEU A 418 14.01 -27.79 20.36
N ASN A 419 14.91 -27.12 19.61
CA ASN A 419 16.25 -27.61 19.28
C ASN A 419 16.24 -29.04 18.67
N ARG A 420 15.41 -29.20 17.62
CA ARG A 420 15.25 -30.44 16.84
C ARG A 420 15.73 -30.23 15.41
N ASN A 421 16.37 -31.25 14.85
CA ASN A 421 16.93 -31.17 13.50
C ASN A 421 15.93 -31.60 12.41
N ASP A 422 14.79 -32.25 12.80
CA ASP A 422 13.89 -32.86 11.84
C ASP A 422 12.45 -32.42 12.06
N HIS A 423 11.87 -31.84 10.99
CA HIS A 423 10.47 -31.42 10.94
C HIS A 423 9.49 -32.60 11.00
N THR A 424 9.91 -33.82 10.58
CA THR A 424 9.07 -35.03 10.65
C THR A 424 8.75 -35.41 12.09
N THR A 425 9.71 -35.19 13.02
CA THR A 425 9.50 -35.37 14.47
C THR A 425 8.39 -34.44 14.99
N ILE A 426 8.33 -33.21 14.50
CA ILE A 426 7.30 -32.24 14.92
C ILE A 426 5.93 -32.67 14.40
N MET A 427 5.84 -33.08 13.14
CA MET A 427 4.61 -33.55 12.53
C MET A 427 4.06 -34.81 13.25
N HIS A 428 4.92 -35.75 13.59
CA HIS A 428 4.53 -36.94 14.37
C HIS A 428 4.07 -36.55 15.79
N GLY A 429 4.74 -35.59 16.43
CA GLY A 429 4.35 -35.07 17.75
C GLY A 429 2.97 -34.44 17.76
N CYS A 430 2.63 -33.65 16.75
CA CYS A 430 1.30 -33.05 16.59
C CYS A 430 0.22 -34.12 16.43
N LYS A 431 0.42 -35.08 15.50
CA LYS A 431 -0.53 -36.20 15.27
C LYS A 431 -0.71 -37.08 16.50
N ALA A 432 0.35 -37.31 17.28
CA ALA A 432 0.27 -38.09 18.50
C ALA A 432 -0.65 -37.43 19.54
N ILE A 433 -0.60 -36.13 19.70
CA ILE A 433 -1.53 -35.38 20.60
C ILE A 433 -2.95 -35.41 20.04
N GLU A 434 -3.15 -35.11 18.75
CA GLU A 434 -4.46 -35.18 18.11
C GLU A 434 -5.18 -36.52 18.33
N GLY A 435 -4.47 -37.63 18.16
CA GLY A 435 -5.04 -38.97 18.38
C GLY A 435 -5.33 -39.25 19.86
N ARG A 436 -4.59 -38.67 20.81
CA ARG A 436 -4.78 -38.92 22.25
C ARG A 436 -5.85 -38.01 22.88
N LEU A 437 -6.16 -36.86 22.30
CA LEU A 437 -7.16 -35.92 22.82
C LEU A 437 -8.56 -36.50 22.94
N SER A 438 -8.92 -37.45 22.06
CA SER A 438 -10.22 -38.14 22.10
C SER A 438 -10.26 -39.29 23.09
N LEU A 439 -9.09 -39.78 23.53
CA LEU A 439 -8.97 -41.00 24.36
C LEU A 439 -8.58 -40.70 25.82
N GLU A 440 -7.95 -39.54 26.08
CA GLU A 440 -7.39 -39.19 27.39
C GLU A 440 -7.96 -37.88 27.94
N PRO A 441 -9.04 -37.93 28.75
CA PRO A 441 -9.67 -36.72 29.32
C PRO A 441 -8.73 -35.84 30.15
N ALA A 442 -7.82 -36.46 30.92
CA ALA A 442 -6.82 -35.73 31.73
C ALA A 442 -5.80 -34.95 30.88
N LEU A 443 -5.45 -35.44 29.70
CA LEU A 443 -4.61 -34.71 28.76
C LEU A 443 -5.36 -33.52 28.16
N LYS A 444 -6.63 -33.72 27.83
CA LYS A 444 -7.49 -32.67 27.30
C LYS A 444 -7.65 -31.52 28.31
N GLU A 445 -7.95 -31.84 29.56
CA GLU A 445 -8.05 -30.86 30.65
C GLU A 445 -6.78 -30.03 30.84
N ARG A 446 -5.59 -30.68 30.80
CA ARG A 446 -4.31 -29.96 30.87
C ARG A 446 -4.06 -29.06 29.68
N ILE A 447 -4.45 -29.46 28.48
CA ILE A 447 -4.32 -28.62 27.29
C ILE A 447 -5.28 -27.44 27.39
N GLU A 448 -6.53 -27.65 27.82
CA GLU A 448 -7.48 -26.58 28.09
C GLU A 448 -6.98 -25.60 29.16
N GLN A 449 -6.29 -26.08 30.20
CA GLN A 449 -5.66 -25.22 31.20
C GLN A 449 -4.52 -24.38 30.61
N VAL A 450 -3.69 -24.95 29.70
CA VAL A 450 -2.66 -24.19 28.98
C VAL A 450 -3.32 -23.13 28.11
N GLU A 451 -4.36 -23.49 27.35
CA GLU A 451 -5.10 -22.57 26.48
C GLU A 451 -5.77 -21.46 27.30
N ALA A 452 -6.44 -21.80 28.42
CA ALA A 452 -7.01 -20.80 29.32
C ALA A 452 -5.96 -19.82 29.87
N THR A 453 -4.75 -20.31 30.20
CA THR A 453 -3.65 -19.45 30.66
C THR A 453 -3.02 -18.60 29.53
N LEU A 454 -3.01 -19.12 28.30
CA LEU A 454 -2.52 -18.39 27.13
C LEU A 454 -3.44 -17.24 26.72
N PHE A 455 -4.74 -17.42 26.90
CA PHE A 455 -5.79 -16.48 26.46
C PHE A 455 -6.45 -15.72 27.62
N ALA A 456 -6.06 -15.99 28.88
CA ALA A 456 -6.44 -15.21 30.06
C ALA A 456 -5.62 -13.92 30.15
#